data_a3258c391069e9e005f7fea65eec1911
#
_entry.id   a3258c391069e9e005f7fea65eec1911
#
_cell.length_a   1.000
_cell.length_b   1.000
_cell.length_c   1.000
_cell.angle_alpha   90.00
_cell.angle_beta   90.00
_cell.angle_gamma   90.00
#
_symmetry.space_group_name_H-M   'P 1'
#
loop_
_entity.id
_entity.type
_entity.pdbx_description
1 polymer ?
#
loop_
_entity_poly.entity_id
_entity_poly.type
_entity_poly.pdbx_seq_one_letter_code
_entity_poly.pdbx_strand_id
1 'polypeptide(L)'
;MELHVERDVVFPAEPDEVWEALTDPERLEEWFATEVELDARPGGEGIFRWGDGEERRAIVREAEPEERLVLDWDDGGEVVLELEEVDGGTRVHVTETSPQFAAALELHALAWAPVR
;
A
#
# COMPACT_ATOMS: atom_id res chain seq x y z
N MET A 1 3.06 -20.83 -11.41
CA MET A 1 3.17 -19.58 -12.18
C MET A 1 2.95 -18.41 -11.25
N GLU A 2 3.82 -17.41 -11.34
CA GLU A 2 3.77 -16.25 -10.49
C GLU A 2 2.97 -15.13 -11.17
N LEU A 3 2.04 -14.53 -10.44
CA LEU A 3 1.31 -13.38 -10.93
C LEU A 3 2.12 -12.13 -10.65
N HIS A 4 2.31 -11.32 -11.67
CA HIS A 4 3.06 -10.08 -11.57
C HIS A 4 2.19 -8.94 -12.08
N VAL A 5 1.99 -7.91 -11.26
CA VAL A 5 1.18 -6.76 -11.59
C VAL A 5 1.97 -5.50 -11.36
N GLU A 6 1.93 -4.58 -12.33
CA GLU A 6 2.48 -3.25 -12.17
C GLU A 6 1.38 -2.25 -12.45
N ARG A 7 1.28 -1.23 -11.60
CA ARG A 7 0.30 -0.18 -11.74
C ARG A 7 0.86 1.16 -11.35
N ASP A 8 0.36 2.19 -12.02
CA ASP A 8 0.62 3.57 -11.61
C ASP A 8 -0.72 4.19 -11.24
N VAL A 9 -0.77 4.77 -10.06
CA VAL A 9 -1.96 5.47 -9.59
C VAL A 9 -1.54 6.85 -9.14
N VAL A 10 -2.28 7.88 -9.55
CA VAL A 10 -2.03 9.25 -9.09
C VAL A 10 -3.13 9.64 -8.11
N PHE A 11 -2.72 9.97 -6.89
CA PHE A 11 -3.64 10.45 -5.87
C PHE A 11 -3.57 11.97 -5.79
N PRO A 12 -4.70 12.65 -5.65
CA PRO A 12 -4.73 14.11 -5.53
C PRO A 12 -4.37 14.55 -4.11
N ALA A 13 -3.19 14.16 -3.66
CA ALA A 13 -2.70 14.41 -2.31
C ALA A 13 -1.18 14.50 -2.33
N GLU A 14 -0.61 15.15 -1.35
CA GLU A 14 0.84 15.29 -1.27
C GLU A 14 1.51 14.00 -0.80
N PRO A 15 2.83 13.83 -1.07
CA PRO A 15 3.53 12.59 -0.72
C PRO A 15 3.42 12.18 0.74
N ASP A 16 3.42 13.13 1.67
CA ASP A 16 3.31 12.82 3.08
C ASP A 16 1.94 12.23 3.43
N GLU A 17 0.88 12.74 2.81
CA GLU A 17 -0.46 12.20 3.02
C GLU A 17 -0.61 10.81 2.41
N VAL A 18 -0.04 10.62 1.22
CA VAL A 18 -0.08 9.32 0.57
C VAL A 18 0.74 8.30 1.37
N TRP A 19 1.92 8.71 1.84
CA TRP A 19 2.75 7.84 2.68
C TRP A 19 1.99 7.39 3.93
N GLU A 20 1.31 8.33 4.59
CA GLU A 20 0.52 8.02 5.77
C GLU A 20 -0.58 7.01 5.44
N ALA A 21 -1.27 7.18 4.31
CA ALA A 21 -2.33 6.26 3.90
C ALA A 21 -1.80 4.85 3.64
N LEU A 22 -0.53 4.72 3.27
CA LEU A 22 0.09 3.43 2.98
C LEU A 22 0.76 2.77 4.18
N THR A 23 0.99 3.51 5.26
CA THR A 23 1.78 3.01 6.40
C THR A 23 1.09 3.13 7.75
N ASP A 24 0.15 4.04 7.90
CA ASP A 24 -0.57 4.21 9.17
C ASP A 24 -1.64 3.12 9.28
N PRO A 25 -1.59 2.29 10.34
CA PRO A 25 -2.58 1.23 10.51
C PRO A 25 -4.02 1.71 10.46
N GLU A 26 -4.34 2.84 11.08
CA GLU A 26 -5.70 3.37 11.06
C GLU A 26 -6.15 3.76 9.66
N ARG A 27 -5.23 4.34 8.88
CA ARG A 27 -5.54 4.72 7.50
C ARG A 27 -5.71 3.48 6.62
N LEU A 28 -4.86 2.48 6.81
CA LEU A 28 -4.97 1.22 6.07
C LEU A 28 -6.26 0.48 6.39
N GLU A 29 -6.77 0.64 7.61
CA GLU A 29 -8.07 0.06 7.98
C GLU A 29 -9.23 0.74 7.26
N GLU A 30 -9.04 1.94 6.77
CA GLU A 30 -10.08 2.65 6.03
C GLU A 30 -10.24 2.13 4.60
N TRP A 31 -9.18 1.58 4.01
CA TRP A 31 -9.24 1.26 2.59
C TRP A 31 -8.68 -0.11 2.21
N PHE A 32 -7.87 -0.76 3.04
CA PHE A 32 -7.21 -1.99 2.64
C PHE A 32 -7.68 -3.23 3.41
N ALA A 33 -7.69 -3.19 4.72
CA ALA A 33 -8.04 -4.35 5.54
C ALA A 33 -8.90 -3.92 6.71
N THR A 34 -9.56 -4.89 7.35
CA THR A 34 -10.44 -4.61 8.49
C THR A 34 -9.63 -4.26 9.74
N GLU A 35 -8.54 -4.99 9.97
CA GLU A 35 -7.64 -4.73 11.09
C GLU A 35 -6.21 -4.75 10.58
N VAL A 36 -5.41 -3.80 11.00
CA VAL A 36 -4.03 -3.67 10.57
C VAL A 36 -3.12 -3.41 11.76
N GLU A 37 -2.02 -4.20 11.83
CA GLU A 37 -0.89 -3.90 12.70
C GLU A 37 0.29 -3.76 11.75
N LEU A 38 0.96 -2.63 11.77
CA LEU A 38 2.09 -2.40 10.88
C LEU A 38 3.13 -1.54 11.57
N ASP A 39 4.34 -2.07 11.63
CA ASP A 39 5.52 -1.33 12.05
C ASP A 39 6.30 -1.01 10.79
N ALA A 40 6.12 0.20 10.26
CA ALA A 40 6.67 0.60 8.96
C ALA A 40 8.14 1.01 9.06
N ARG A 41 8.96 0.09 9.56
CA ARG A 41 10.41 0.25 9.66
C ARG A 41 11.06 -1.00 9.09
N PRO A 42 12.27 -0.90 8.52
CA PRO A 42 12.96 -2.09 8.05
C PRO A 42 13.05 -3.14 9.15
N GLY A 43 12.60 -4.36 8.84
CA GLY A 43 12.52 -5.45 9.78
C GLY A 43 11.22 -5.51 10.59
N GLY A 44 10.36 -4.49 10.48
CA GLY A 44 9.08 -4.48 11.17
C GLY A 44 8.09 -5.47 10.58
N GLU A 45 7.08 -5.84 11.36
CA GLU A 45 6.06 -6.78 10.92
C GLU A 45 4.76 -6.07 10.55
N GLY A 46 4.06 -6.63 9.58
CA GLY A 46 2.71 -6.23 9.24
C GLY A 46 1.77 -7.42 9.35
N ILE A 47 0.60 -7.19 9.96
CA ILE A 47 -0.46 -8.20 10.04
C ILE A 47 -1.73 -7.53 9.55
N PHE A 48 -2.36 -8.15 8.55
CA PHE A 48 -3.55 -7.62 7.91
C PHE A 48 -4.65 -8.66 7.99
N ARG A 49 -5.82 -8.26 8.55
CA ARG A 49 -6.95 -9.16 8.71
C ARG A 49 -8.18 -8.58 8.03
N TRP A 50 -8.92 -9.44 7.36
CA TRP A 50 -10.16 -9.06 6.69
C TRP A 50 -11.37 -9.70 7.39
N GLY A 51 -12.55 -9.11 7.17
CA GLY A 51 -13.75 -9.54 7.85
C GLY A 51 -14.22 -10.95 7.53
N ASP A 52 -13.69 -11.56 6.46
CA ASP A 52 -14.00 -12.94 6.09
C ASP A 52 -13.10 -13.96 6.81
N GLY A 53 -12.23 -13.49 7.70
CA GLY A 53 -11.32 -14.36 8.43
C GLY A 53 -9.96 -14.53 7.77
N GLU A 54 -9.74 -13.94 6.61
CA GLU A 54 -8.44 -13.98 5.96
C GLU A 54 -7.43 -13.14 6.71
N GLU A 55 -6.22 -13.66 6.84
CA GLU A 55 -5.12 -12.95 7.48
C GLU A 55 -3.87 -13.09 6.61
N ARG A 56 -3.14 -11.99 6.44
CA ARG A 56 -1.86 -12.02 5.74
C ARG A 56 -0.81 -11.30 6.59
N ARG A 57 0.40 -11.80 6.52
CA ARG A 57 1.53 -11.24 7.26
C ARG A 57 2.63 -10.85 6.30
N ALA A 58 3.37 -9.82 6.68
CA ALA A 58 4.48 -9.32 5.89
C ALA A 58 5.61 -8.83 6.79
N ILE A 59 6.79 -8.77 6.19
CA ILE A 59 7.94 -8.11 6.82
C ILE A 59 8.28 -6.90 5.98
N VAL A 60 8.51 -5.77 6.63
CA VAL A 60 8.94 -4.56 5.95
C VAL A 60 10.42 -4.72 5.60
N ARG A 61 10.73 -4.73 4.31
CA ARG A 61 12.11 -4.84 3.87
C ARG A 61 12.76 -3.47 3.75
N GLU A 62 12.01 -2.51 3.21
CA GLU A 62 12.48 -1.13 3.09
C GLU A 62 11.34 -0.17 3.44
N ALA A 63 11.68 0.93 4.08
CA ALA A 63 10.72 1.98 4.37
C ALA A 63 11.47 3.31 4.35
N GLU A 64 11.39 4.00 3.21
CA GLU A 64 11.94 5.35 3.04
C GLU A 64 10.75 6.30 2.96
N PRO A 65 10.51 7.07 4.02
CA PRO A 65 9.30 7.91 4.08
C PRO A 65 9.12 8.76 2.84
N GLU A 66 7.90 8.72 2.30
CA GLU A 66 7.46 9.47 1.12
C GLU A 66 8.14 9.06 -0.17
N GLU A 67 8.96 8.01 -0.16
CA GLU A 67 9.68 7.57 -1.36
C GLU A 67 9.45 6.11 -1.71
N ARG A 68 9.64 5.19 -0.76
CA ARG A 68 9.62 3.77 -1.10
C ARG A 68 9.25 2.89 0.08
N LEU A 69 8.38 1.92 -0.17
CA LEU A 69 8.00 0.91 0.81
C LEU A 69 8.06 -0.46 0.12
N VAL A 70 8.78 -1.40 0.73
CA VAL A 70 8.85 -2.77 0.22
C VAL A 70 8.41 -3.72 1.31
N LEU A 71 7.44 -4.55 1.00
CA LEU A 71 6.93 -5.58 1.90
C LEU A 71 7.13 -6.96 1.29
N ASP A 72 7.59 -7.90 2.12
CA ASP A 72 7.65 -9.31 1.74
C ASP A 72 6.52 -10.04 2.44
N TRP A 73 5.61 -10.60 1.66
CA TRP A 73 4.52 -11.38 2.21
C TRP A 73 5.01 -12.77 2.65
N ASP A 74 4.36 -13.32 3.67
CA ASP A 74 4.74 -14.64 4.20
C ASP A 74 4.48 -15.78 3.22
N ASP A 75 3.68 -15.54 2.18
CA ASP A 75 3.45 -16.54 1.13
C ASP A 75 4.51 -16.49 0.03
N GLY A 76 5.52 -15.66 0.18
CA GLY A 76 6.58 -15.50 -0.80
C GLY A 76 6.35 -14.37 -1.80
N GLY A 77 5.23 -13.69 -1.71
CA GLY A 77 4.94 -12.53 -2.56
C GLY A 77 5.70 -11.29 -2.09
N GLU A 78 5.73 -10.29 -2.95
CA GLU A 78 6.40 -9.02 -2.65
C GLU A 78 5.58 -7.88 -3.20
N VAL A 79 5.53 -6.79 -2.47
CA VAL A 79 4.97 -5.55 -3.00
C VAL A 79 5.99 -4.42 -2.84
N VAL A 80 6.19 -3.68 -3.91
CA VAL A 80 7.05 -2.50 -3.94
C VAL A 80 6.18 -1.30 -4.27
N LEU A 81 6.23 -0.30 -3.42
CA LEU A 81 5.48 0.94 -3.59
C LEU A 81 6.48 2.07 -3.69
N GLU A 82 6.47 2.79 -4.81
CA GLU A 82 7.37 3.92 -5.03
C GLU A 82 6.54 5.18 -5.26
N LEU A 83 6.86 6.23 -4.54
CA LEU A 83 6.12 7.49 -4.59
C LEU A 83 6.93 8.55 -5.31
N GLU A 84 6.23 9.34 -6.13
CA GLU A 84 6.84 10.44 -6.86
C GLU A 84 5.86 11.61 -6.88
N GLU A 85 6.32 12.78 -6.49
CA GLU A 85 5.50 13.97 -6.59
C GLU A 85 5.35 14.35 -8.05
N VAL A 86 4.10 14.60 -8.48
CA VAL A 86 3.79 14.98 -9.85
C VAL A 86 2.80 16.13 -9.83
N ASP A 87 2.54 16.73 -10.97
CA ASP A 87 1.52 17.78 -11.08
C ASP A 87 0.16 17.17 -10.71
N GLY A 88 -0.51 17.79 -9.77
CA GLY A 88 -1.83 17.33 -9.34
C GLY A 88 -1.82 16.30 -8.23
N GLY A 89 -0.64 15.91 -7.71
CA GLY A 89 -0.62 14.97 -6.59
C GLY A 89 0.63 14.13 -6.50
N THR A 90 0.43 12.86 -6.14
CA THR A 90 1.51 11.90 -5.96
C THR A 90 1.22 10.66 -6.80
N ARG A 91 2.19 10.28 -7.62
CA ARG A 91 2.13 9.00 -8.33
C ARG A 91 2.67 7.91 -7.42
N VAL A 92 1.92 6.82 -7.31
CA VAL A 92 2.38 5.62 -6.65
C VAL A 92 2.56 4.55 -7.72
N HIS A 93 3.78 4.06 -7.88
CA HIS A 93 4.06 2.94 -8.75
C HIS A 93 4.08 1.68 -7.90
N VAL A 94 3.23 0.72 -8.23
CA VAL A 94 3.10 -0.53 -7.48
C VAL A 94 3.57 -1.68 -8.34
N THR A 95 4.48 -2.49 -7.80
CA THR A 95 4.87 -3.75 -8.40
C THR A 95 4.57 -4.84 -7.39
N GLU A 96 3.75 -5.82 -7.77
CA GLU A 96 3.30 -6.84 -6.82
C GLU A 96 3.16 -8.19 -7.47
N THR A 97 3.55 -9.24 -6.74
CA THR A 97 3.38 -10.62 -7.19
C THR A 97 2.01 -11.19 -6.80
N SER A 98 1.32 -10.54 -5.86
CA SER A 98 -0.06 -10.87 -5.50
C SER A 98 -0.88 -9.59 -5.70
N PRO A 99 -1.78 -9.52 -6.68
CA PRO A 99 -2.37 -8.25 -7.12
C PRO A 99 -3.40 -7.60 -6.20
N GLN A 100 -3.61 -8.12 -5.01
CA GLN A 100 -4.61 -7.62 -4.08
C GLN A 100 -4.39 -6.16 -3.68
N PHE A 101 -3.14 -5.80 -3.38
CA PHE A 101 -2.81 -4.45 -2.93
C PHE A 101 -3.01 -3.44 -4.06
N ALA A 102 -2.60 -3.81 -5.27
CA ALA A 102 -2.76 -2.93 -6.43
C ALA A 102 -4.23 -2.65 -6.71
N ALA A 103 -5.09 -3.67 -6.61
CA ALA A 103 -6.51 -3.50 -6.82
C ALA A 103 -7.14 -2.60 -5.75
N ALA A 104 -6.71 -2.74 -4.50
CA ALA A 104 -7.20 -1.91 -3.40
C ALA A 104 -6.80 -0.45 -3.60
N LEU A 105 -5.57 -0.19 -4.06
CA LEU A 105 -5.13 1.17 -4.35
C LEU A 105 -5.98 1.82 -5.43
N GLU A 106 -6.34 1.06 -6.45
CA GLU A 106 -7.17 1.59 -7.53
C GLU A 106 -8.54 2.04 -7.02
N LEU A 107 -9.14 1.25 -6.14
CA LEU A 107 -10.42 1.61 -5.53
C LEU A 107 -10.29 2.83 -4.63
N HIS A 108 -9.20 2.91 -3.88
CA HIS A 108 -8.95 4.04 -2.99
C HIS A 108 -8.72 5.34 -3.79
N ALA A 109 -8.11 5.24 -4.95
CA ALA A 109 -7.92 6.40 -5.82
C ALA A 109 -9.27 7.01 -6.21
N LEU A 110 -10.27 6.19 -6.45
CA LEU A 110 -11.62 6.69 -6.71
C LEU A 110 -12.20 7.40 -5.50
N ALA A 111 -11.96 6.87 -4.29
CA ALA A 111 -12.44 7.47 -3.06
C ALA A 111 -11.77 8.82 -2.78
N TRP A 112 -10.57 9.05 -3.30
CA TRP A 112 -9.85 10.31 -3.17
C TRP A 112 -10.17 11.32 -4.27
N ALA A 113 -10.97 10.94 -5.25
CA ALA A 113 -11.36 11.87 -6.30
C ALA A 113 -12.07 13.08 -5.67
N PRO A 114 -11.82 14.31 -6.17
CA PRO A 114 -12.46 15.49 -5.62
C PRO A 114 -13.97 15.41 -5.68
N VAL A 115 -14.62 15.77 -4.58
CA VAL A 115 -16.08 15.89 -4.55
C VAL A 115 -16.42 17.30 -4.97
N ARG A 116 -17.21 17.43 -6.01
CA ARG A 116 -17.63 18.73 -6.52
C ARG A 116 -19.04 19.03 -6.08
#